data_7180d06e5b34b7997b99654f3570fd8b
#
_entry.id   7180d06e5b34b7997b99654f3570fd8b
#
_cell.length_a   1.000
_cell.length_b   1.000
_cell.length_c   1.000
_cell.angle_alpha   90.00
_cell.angle_beta   90.00
_cell.angle_gamma   90.00
#
_symmetry.space_group_name_H-M   'P 1'
#
loop_
_entity.id
_entity.type
_entity.pdbx_description
1 polymer ?
#
loop_
_entity_poly.entity_id
_entity_poly.type
_entity_poly.pdbx_seq_one_letter_code
_entity_poly.pdbx_strand_id
1 'polypeptide(L)'
;MIPAKLDETKPIPWVWYAPTLGTGLPGKHEAWMFNRLHEAGIAIAGIDVGESYGSPKGATLYQALYKELSNQRGFAKRPVLLGRSRGGLMLYSWAARHPTLVAAIAGIYPVCNLTSYPGVNRAAPSYDLTPQQLTDRLEELNPINIVRPLALEKTPIMHIHGDKDSVVPLEPNSQLLVNRINALSGNAKVQVIEGQGHNLWEGWFTNQELLDFMIKHARTNQ
;
A
#
# COMPACT_ATOMS: atom_id res chain seq x y z
N MET A 1 -6.25 -5.41 -14.43
CA MET A 1 -5.93 -4.81 -15.75
C MET A 1 -4.58 -5.37 -16.19
N ILE A 2 -4.50 -5.97 -17.38
CA ILE A 2 -3.26 -6.57 -17.92
C ILE A 2 -2.91 -5.83 -19.22
N PRO A 3 -1.65 -5.41 -19.42
CA PRO A 3 -1.23 -4.74 -20.66
C PRO A 3 -1.46 -5.59 -21.92
N ALA A 4 -1.82 -4.94 -23.01
CA ALA A 4 -2.09 -5.64 -24.29
C ALA A 4 -0.81 -6.19 -24.95
N LYS A 5 0.34 -5.62 -24.61
CA LYS A 5 1.66 -6.07 -25.11
C LYS A 5 2.51 -6.48 -23.92
N LEU A 6 2.76 -7.76 -23.78
CA LEU A 6 3.64 -8.34 -22.78
C LEU A 6 4.79 -9.08 -23.48
N ASP A 7 5.95 -9.10 -22.84
CA ASP A 7 7.03 -9.99 -23.19
C ASP A 7 6.73 -11.35 -22.51
N GLU A 8 6.22 -12.29 -23.27
CA GLU A 8 5.83 -13.62 -22.77
C GLU A 8 6.99 -14.44 -22.21
N THR A 9 8.23 -13.99 -22.44
CA THR A 9 9.45 -14.63 -21.92
C THR A 9 9.79 -14.19 -20.49
N LYS A 10 9.11 -13.16 -19.97
CA LYS A 10 9.39 -12.56 -18.67
C LYS A 10 8.17 -12.56 -17.76
N PRO A 11 8.38 -12.60 -16.44
CA PRO A 11 7.27 -12.40 -15.51
C PRO A 11 6.59 -11.04 -15.71
N ILE A 12 5.27 -11.00 -15.57
CA ILE A 12 4.46 -9.79 -15.74
C ILE A 12 4.71 -8.85 -14.56
N PRO A 13 5.33 -7.67 -14.75
CA PRO A 13 5.50 -6.70 -13.67
C PRO A 13 4.13 -6.13 -13.28
N TRP A 14 3.92 -5.88 -11.98
CA TRP A 14 2.62 -5.42 -11.53
C TRP A 14 2.65 -4.50 -10.31
N VAL A 15 1.62 -3.68 -10.25
CA VAL A 15 1.26 -2.86 -9.10
C VAL A 15 0.06 -3.50 -8.41
N TRP A 16 0.19 -3.72 -7.12
CA TRP A 16 -0.89 -4.20 -6.28
C TRP A 16 -1.59 -3.02 -5.61
N TYR A 17 -2.79 -2.70 -6.08
CA TYR A 17 -3.55 -1.55 -5.61
C TYR A 17 -4.53 -1.92 -4.49
N ALA A 18 -4.54 -1.14 -3.43
CA ALA A 18 -5.54 -1.17 -2.38
C ALA A 18 -5.95 0.28 -1.97
N PRO A 19 -7.23 0.51 -1.67
CA PRO A 19 -8.30 -0.48 -1.55
C PRO A 19 -8.98 -0.77 -2.89
N THR A 20 -9.46 -2.01 -3.02
CA THR A 20 -10.46 -2.40 -4.00
C THR A 20 -11.68 -2.89 -3.20
N LEU A 21 -12.64 -2.01 -2.92
CA LEU A 21 -13.74 -2.28 -2.00
C LEU A 21 -15.09 -2.27 -2.74
N GLY A 22 -15.73 -3.44 -2.85
CA GLY A 22 -17.07 -3.58 -3.41
C GLY A 22 -17.26 -2.82 -4.72
N THR A 23 -18.24 -1.91 -4.77
CA THR A 23 -18.47 -1.02 -5.92
C THR A 23 -17.50 0.16 -5.99
N GLY A 24 -16.66 0.36 -4.99
CA GLY A 24 -15.61 1.40 -4.93
C GLY A 24 -14.32 0.99 -5.66
N LEU A 25 -14.44 0.21 -6.73
CA LEU A 25 -13.32 -0.17 -7.60
C LEU A 25 -12.67 1.07 -8.22
N PRO A 26 -11.39 0.98 -8.62
CA PRO A 26 -10.70 2.07 -9.31
C PRO A 26 -11.54 2.65 -10.44
N GLY A 27 -11.63 3.98 -10.47
CA GLY A 27 -12.49 4.70 -11.40
C GLY A 27 -11.76 5.82 -12.12
N LYS A 28 -12.49 6.90 -12.43
CA LYS A 28 -11.97 8.02 -13.21
C LYS A 28 -10.76 8.72 -12.59
N HIS A 29 -10.65 8.73 -11.27
CA HIS A 29 -9.56 9.42 -10.59
C HIS A 29 -8.22 8.70 -10.79
N GLU A 30 -8.21 7.37 -10.74
CA GLU A 30 -7.02 6.56 -10.95
C GLU A 30 -6.63 6.41 -12.44
N ALA A 31 -7.54 6.78 -13.35
CA ALA A 31 -7.41 6.47 -14.79
C ALA A 31 -6.08 6.96 -15.40
N TRP A 32 -5.65 8.19 -15.08
CA TRP A 32 -4.40 8.72 -15.63
C TRP A 32 -3.20 7.85 -15.21
N MET A 33 -3.05 7.61 -13.92
CA MET A 33 -1.93 6.82 -13.37
C MET A 33 -1.95 5.38 -13.87
N PHE A 34 -3.13 4.75 -13.91
CA PHE A 34 -3.27 3.37 -14.33
C PHE A 34 -3.01 3.19 -15.83
N ASN A 35 -3.44 4.15 -16.67
CA ASN A 35 -3.12 4.13 -18.09
C ASN A 35 -1.60 4.26 -18.33
N ARG A 36 -0.91 5.13 -17.58
CA ARG A 36 0.55 5.27 -17.67
C ARG A 36 1.30 4.02 -17.23
N LEU A 37 0.85 3.36 -16.16
CA LEU A 37 1.41 2.06 -15.75
C LEU A 37 1.19 1.01 -16.84
N HIS A 38 0.00 0.98 -17.43
CA HIS A 38 -0.35 0.07 -18.52
C HIS A 38 0.49 0.30 -19.77
N GLU A 39 0.67 1.56 -20.19
CA GLU A 39 1.57 1.97 -21.29
C GLU A 39 3.02 1.56 -21.00
N ALA A 40 3.42 1.56 -19.73
CA ALA A 40 4.73 1.10 -19.29
C ALA A 40 4.89 -0.43 -19.26
N GLY A 41 3.85 -1.20 -19.61
CA GLY A 41 3.84 -2.66 -19.59
C GLY A 41 3.62 -3.27 -18.21
N ILE A 42 3.06 -2.50 -17.25
CA ILE A 42 2.85 -2.92 -15.86
C ILE A 42 1.37 -3.24 -15.64
N ALA A 43 1.09 -4.44 -15.16
CA ALA A 43 -0.26 -4.85 -14.80
C ALA A 43 -0.70 -4.21 -13.47
N ILE A 44 -2.00 -4.04 -13.30
CA ILE A 44 -2.59 -3.57 -12.04
C ILE A 44 -3.57 -4.63 -11.56
N ALA A 45 -3.43 -5.04 -10.31
CA ALA A 45 -4.31 -5.99 -9.68
C ALA A 45 -4.68 -5.55 -8.25
N GLY A 46 -5.81 -6.03 -7.78
CA GLY A 46 -6.29 -5.84 -6.42
C GLY A 46 -7.39 -6.83 -6.11
N ILE A 47 -7.77 -6.92 -4.86
CA ILE A 47 -8.84 -7.78 -4.39
C ILE A 47 -9.66 -7.06 -3.33
N ASP A 48 -10.97 -7.22 -3.38
CA ASP A 48 -11.84 -6.77 -2.31
C ASP A 48 -11.76 -7.76 -1.13
N VAL A 49 -11.25 -7.28 -0.02
CA VAL A 49 -11.13 -8.04 1.23
C VAL A 49 -12.10 -7.51 2.30
N GLY A 50 -13.07 -6.72 1.88
CA GLY A 50 -13.94 -5.95 2.76
C GLY A 50 -13.17 -4.89 3.56
N GLU A 51 -13.79 -4.33 4.58
CA GLU A 51 -13.16 -3.36 5.47
C GLU A 51 -12.34 -4.08 6.54
N SER A 52 -11.18 -4.58 6.13
CA SER A 52 -10.35 -5.43 7.00
C SER A 52 -9.43 -4.64 7.94
N TYR A 53 -9.18 -3.35 7.68
CA TYR A 53 -8.22 -2.51 8.41
C TYR A 53 -6.85 -3.17 8.63
N GLY A 54 -6.44 -4.10 7.74
CA GLY A 54 -5.19 -4.83 7.85
C GLY A 54 -5.21 -6.01 8.82
N SER A 55 -6.39 -6.50 9.18
CA SER A 55 -6.55 -7.67 10.04
C SER A 55 -5.92 -8.95 9.44
N PRO A 56 -5.58 -9.95 10.26
CA PRO A 56 -5.05 -11.23 9.80
C PRO A 56 -5.96 -11.92 8.76
N LYS A 57 -7.28 -11.79 8.92
CA LYS A 57 -8.26 -12.34 7.97
C LYS A 57 -8.13 -11.68 6.58
N GLY A 58 -8.03 -10.35 6.53
CA GLY A 58 -7.78 -9.63 5.28
C GLY A 58 -6.42 -9.97 4.67
N ALA A 59 -5.38 -10.10 5.51
CA ALA A 59 -4.05 -10.49 5.05
C ALA A 59 -4.01 -11.89 4.44
N THR A 60 -4.86 -12.82 4.89
CA THR A 60 -4.99 -14.16 4.30
C THR A 60 -5.55 -14.09 2.87
N LEU A 61 -6.55 -13.24 2.63
CA LEU A 61 -7.09 -13.02 1.28
C LEU A 61 -6.06 -12.35 0.35
N TYR A 62 -5.28 -11.40 0.86
CA TYR A 62 -4.16 -10.84 0.12
C TYR A 62 -3.11 -11.90 -0.24
N GLN A 63 -2.78 -12.78 0.70
CA GLN A 63 -1.85 -13.89 0.42
C GLN A 63 -2.40 -14.85 -0.64
N ALA A 64 -3.72 -15.07 -0.70
CA ALA A 64 -4.35 -15.87 -1.74
C ALA A 64 -4.21 -15.20 -3.12
N LEU A 65 -4.49 -13.90 -3.23
CA LEU A 65 -4.27 -13.15 -4.47
C LEU A 65 -2.80 -13.21 -4.93
N TYR A 66 -1.86 -12.99 -4.01
CA TYR A 66 -0.43 -13.08 -4.32
C TYR A 66 -0.06 -14.45 -4.90
N LYS A 67 -0.48 -15.53 -4.24
CA LYS A 67 -0.19 -16.90 -4.69
C LYS A 67 -0.81 -17.16 -6.07
N GLU A 68 -2.04 -16.74 -6.29
CA GLU A 68 -2.72 -16.92 -7.57
C GLU A 68 -1.96 -16.20 -8.69
N LEU A 69 -1.64 -14.92 -8.53
CA LEU A 69 -0.99 -14.15 -9.58
C LEU A 69 0.48 -14.58 -9.78
N SER A 70 1.26 -14.61 -8.71
CA SER A 70 2.71 -14.82 -8.82
C SER A 70 3.13 -16.27 -8.96
N ASN A 71 2.31 -17.25 -8.55
CA ASN A 71 2.66 -18.68 -8.66
C ASN A 71 1.95 -19.38 -9.82
N GLN A 72 0.73 -18.89 -10.22
CA GLN A 72 -0.09 -19.60 -11.21
C GLN A 72 -0.24 -18.83 -12.53
N ARG A 73 -0.11 -17.48 -12.51
CA ARG A 73 -0.39 -16.65 -13.68
C ARG A 73 0.82 -15.91 -14.25
N GLY A 74 2.02 -16.28 -13.85
CA GLY A 74 3.24 -15.70 -14.42
C GLY A 74 3.53 -14.25 -14.01
N PHE A 75 2.88 -13.71 -12.98
CA PHE A 75 3.21 -12.39 -12.45
C PHE A 75 4.54 -12.40 -11.70
N ALA A 76 5.24 -11.27 -11.71
CA ALA A 76 6.48 -11.10 -10.96
C ALA A 76 6.31 -11.41 -9.48
N LYS A 77 7.33 -12.03 -8.87
CA LYS A 77 7.30 -12.43 -7.45
C LYS A 77 7.31 -11.23 -6.49
N ARG A 78 7.73 -10.07 -6.94
CA ARG A 78 7.84 -8.87 -6.12
C ARG A 78 7.04 -7.73 -6.74
N PRO A 79 5.75 -7.57 -6.37
CA PRO A 79 4.96 -6.42 -6.79
C PRO A 79 5.42 -5.11 -6.16
N VAL A 80 5.10 -4.00 -6.81
CA VAL A 80 5.00 -2.70 -6.14
C VAL A 80 3.62 -2.60 -5.50
N LEU A 81 3.56 -2.22 -4.22
CA LEU A 81 2.31 -2.03 -3.51
C LEU A 81 1.90 -0.55 -3.60
N LEU A 82 0.65 -0.27 -3.96
CA LEU A 82 0.08 1.08 -3.97
C LEU A 82 -1.08 1.16 -2.99
N GLY A 83 -0.83 1.74 -1.82
CA GLY A 83 -1.83 1.94 -0.78
C GLY A 83 -2.42 3.34 -0.82
N ARG A 84 -3.76 3.46 -0.97
CA ARG A 84 -4.46 4.72 -0.81
C ARG A 84 -5.30 4.71 0.45
N SER A 85 -5.21 5.77 1.28
CA SER A 85 -6.00 5.90 2.50
C SER A 85 -5.92 4.63 3.36
N ARG A 86 -7.04 4.06 3.79
CA ARG A 86 -7.11 2.81 4.57
C ARG A 86 -6.46 1.59 3.90
N GLY A 87 -6.25 1.63 2.58
CA GLY A 87 -5.48 0.60 1.86
C GLY A 87 -4.03 0.49 2.36
N GLY A 88 -3.50 1.54 2.94
CA GLY A 88 -2.21 1.51 3.61
C GLY A 88 -2.16 0.48 4.73
N LEU A 89 -3.15 0.46 5.66
CA LEU A 89 -3.21 -0.55 6.72
C LEU A 89 -3.18 -1.98 6.17
N MET A 90 -3.94 -2.21 5.09
CA MET A 90 -4.09 -3.52 4.48
C MET A 90 -2.77 -4.02 3.88
N LEU A 91 -2.12 -3.16 3.08
CA LEU A 91 -0.87 -3.52 2.40
C LEU A 91 0.31 -3.59 3.37
N TYR A 92 0.45 -2.65 4.31
CA TYR A 92 1.53 -2.68 5.29
C TYR A 92 1.44 -3.88 6.24
N SER A 93 0.22 -4.28 6.65
CA SER A 93 0.00 -5.48 7.44
C SER A 93 0.49 -6.73 6.72
N TRP A 94 0.23 -6.85 5.42
CA TRP A 94 0.73 -7.97 4.60
C TRP A 94 2.24 -7.84 4.34
N ALA A 95 2.70 -6.68 3.92
CA ALA A 95 4.09 -6.43 3.53
C ALA A 95 5.08 -6.67 4.67
N ALA A 96 4.76 -6.23 5.89
CA ALA A 96 5.61 -6.41 7.06
C ALA A 96 5.81 -7.89 7.43
N ARG A 97 4.86 -8.75 7.07
CA ARG A 97 4.94 -10.22 7.26
C ARG A 97 5.59 -10.94 6.09
N HIS A 98 5.73 -10.27 4.94
CA HIS A 98 6.29 -10.82 3.70
C HIS A 98 7.28 -9.84 3.05
N PRO A 99 8.28 -9.31 3.79
CA PRO A 99 9.10 -8.19 3.32
C PRO A 99 9.93 -8.55 2.10
N THR A 100 10.38 -9.79 1.95
CA THR A 100 11.15 -10.27 0.79
C THR A 100 10.32 -10.36 -0.49
N LEU A 101 8.99 -10.34 -0.38
CA LEU A 101 8.06 -10.44 -1.51
C LEU A 101 7.62 -9.05 -2.03
N VAL A 102 8.21 -7.97 -1.54
CA VAL A 102 7.82 -6.59 -1.91
C VAL A 102 8.93 -5.93 -2.71
N ALA A 103 8.61 -5.38 -3.87
CA ALA A 103 9.56 -4.60 -4.67
C ALA A 103 9.72 -3.18 -4.13
N ALA A 104 8.61 -2.51 -3.83
CA ALA A 104 8.54 -1.17 -3.25
C ALA A 104 7.12 -0.90 -2.73
N ILE A 105 6.95 0.15 -1.92
CA ILE A 105 5.64 0.59 -1.44
C ILE A 105 5.44 2.06 -1.82
N ALA A 106 4.38 2.34 -2.58
CA ALA A 106 3.86 3.65 -2.90
C ALA A 106 2.62 3.94 -2.05
N GLY A 107 2.46 5.19 -1.59
CA GLY A 107 1.30 5.57 -0.78
C GLY A 107 0.71 6.91 -1.19
N ILE A 108 -0.62 6.96 -1.33
CA ILE A 108 -1.39 8.19 -1.48
C ILE A 108 -2.15 8.40 -0.16
N TYR A 109 -1.71 9.35 0.65
CA TYR A 109 -2.19 9.61 2.02
C TYR A 109 -2.54 8.32 2.79
N PRO A 110 -1.59 7.34 2.85
CA PRO A 110 -1.91 6.02 3.40
C PRO A 110 -2.10 6.09 4.91
N VAL A 111 -3.08 5.32 5.39
CA VAL A 111 -3.17 5.03 6.82
C VAL A 111 -2.11 4.00 7.17
N CYS A 112 -1.26 4.31 8.14
CA CYS A 112 -0.21 3.42 8.63
C CYS A 112 -0.43 3.00 10.08
N ASN A 113 -1.34 3.70 10.78
CA ASN A 113 -1.52 3.60 12.23
C ASN A 113 -2.99 3.46 12.62
N LEU A 114 -3.35 2.30 13.17
CA LEU A 114 -4.70 1.97 13.63
C LEU A 114 -5.23 2.94 14.70
N THR A 115 -4.36 3.51 15.53
CA THR A 115 -4.76 4.44 16.58
C THR A 115 -5.11 5.82 16.05
N SER A 116 -4.55 6.19 14.89
CA SER A 116 -4.87 7.43 14.19
C SER A 116 -6.17 7.31 13.40
N TYR A 117 -6.30 6.25 12.59
CA TYR A 117 -7.48 5.94 11.80
C TYR A 117 -7.58 4.41 11.59
N PRO A 118 -8.72 3.81 11.71
CA PRO A 118 -10.04 4.37 12.04
C PRO A 118 -10.26 4.56 13.55
N GLY A 119 -9.23 4.35 14.35
CA GLY A 119 -9.27 4.19 15.79
C GLY A 119 -9.53 2.74 16.20
N VAL A 120 -9.01 2.36 17.36
CA VAL A 120 -9.06 0.98 17.87
C VAL A 120 -10.50 0.44 17.97
N ASN A 121 -11.43 1.28 18.46
CA ASN A 121 -12.82 0.87 18.64
C ASN A 121 -13.47 0.42 17.32
N ARG A 122 -13.19 1.13 16.23
CA ARG A 122 -13.76 0.83 14.92
C ARG A 122 -13.04 -0.33 14.24
N ALA A 123 -11.75 -0.49 14.47
CA ALA A 123 -10.96 -1.56 13.87
C ALA A 123 -11.19 -2.92 14.53
N ALA A 124 -11.40 -2.97 15.84
CA ALA A 124 -11.44 -4.17 16.66
C ALA A 124 -12.35 -5.30 16.12
N PRO A 125 -13.59 -5.02 15.65
CA PRO A 125 -14.44 -6.07 15.06
C PRO A 125 -13.82 -6.77 13.83
N SER A 126 -13.04 -6.05 13.00
CA SER A 126 -12.36 -6.65 11.85
C SER A 126 -11.22 -7.60 12.25
N TYR A 127 -10.76 -7.51 13.48
CA TYR A 127 -9.73 -8.36 14.08
C TYR A 127 -10.32 -9.50 14.92
N ASP A 128 -11.66 -9.61 15.03
CA ASP A 128 -12.37 -10.52 15.93
C ASP A 128 -11.94 -10.32 17.40
N LEU A 129 -11.70 -9.05 17.80
CA LEU A 129 -11.23 -8.65 19.12
C LEU A 129 -12.15 -7.59 19.73
N THR A 130 -12.14 -7.47 21.05
CA THR A 130 -12.62 -6.28 21.72
C THR A 130 -11.65 -5.12 21.57
N PRO A 131 -12.08 -3.86 21.74
CA PRO A 131 -11.16 -2.71 21.68
C PRO A 131 -9.99 -2.83 22.68
N GLN A 132 -10.22 -3.34 23.88
CA GLN A 132 -9.16 -3.55 24.87
C GLN A 132 -8.16 -4.60 24.39
N GLN A 133 -8.65 -5.75 23.91
CA GLN A 133 -7.78 -6.80 23.38
C GLN A 133 -6.94 -6.33 22.17
N LEU A 134 -7.52 -5.49 21.26
CA LEU A 134 -6.75 -4.91 20.17
C LEU A 134 -5.72 -3.91 20.68
N THR A 135 -6.08 -3.09 21.70
CA THR A 135 -5.14 -2.16 22.33
C THR A 135 -3.94 -2.87 22.93
N ASP A 136 -4.17 -3.96 23.65
CA ASP A 136 -3.10 -4.77 24.28
C ASP A 136 -2.16 -5.43 23.25
N ARG A 137 -2.61 -5.54 22.00
CA ARG A 137 -1.88 -6.21 20.91
C ARG A 137 -1.40 -5.26 19.81
N LEU A 138 -1.41 -3.95 20.03
CA LEU A 138 -0.98 -2.97 19.01
C LEU A 138 0.49 -3.18 18.58
N GLU A 139 1.36 -3.65 19.46
CA GLU A 139 2.77 -3.91 19.12
C GLU A 139 2.93 -5.00 18.04
N GLU A 140 1.99 -5.94 17.94
CA GLU A 140 2.04 -7.02 16.94
C GLU A 140 1.07 -6.83 15.76
N LEU A 141 0.02 -6.02 15.94
CA LEU A 141 -1.08 -5.92 14.99
C LEU A 141 -1.15 -4.55 14.27
N ASN A 142 -0.63 -3.49 14.90
CA ASN A 142 -0.64 -2.17 14.28
C ASN A 142 0.47 -2.07 13.23
N PRO A 143 0.16 -1.83 11.94
CA PRO A 143 1.16 -1.78 10.87
C PRO A 143 2.37 -0.90 11.20
N ILE A 144 2.15 0.28 11.79
CA ILE A 144 3.24 1.21 12.13
C ILE A 144 4.26 0.60 13.12
N ASN A 145 3.87 -0.36 13.95
CA ASN A 145 4.73 -0.99 14.96
C ASN A 145 5.52 -2.18 14.39
N ILE A 146 5.04 -2.79 13.30
CA ILE A 146 5.64 -3.99 12.71
C ILE A 146 6.46 -3.75 11.45
N VAL A 147 6.75 -2.51 11.08
CA VAL A 147 7.46 -2.16 9.81
C VAL A 147 8.96 -2.49 9.81
N ARG A 148 9.54 -2.87 10.95
CA ARG A 148 10.98 -3.17 11.06
C ARG A 148 11.50 -4.12 9.97
N PRO A 149 10.83 -5.23 9.60
CA PRO A 149 11.31 -6.12 8.54
C PRO A 149 11.47 -5.42 7.19
N LEU A 150 10.59 -4.46 6.84
CA LEU A 150 10.71 -3.68 5.61
C LEU A 150 11.95 -2.77 5.61
N ALA A 151 12.32 -2.22 6.78
CA ALA A 151 13.54 -1.43 6.91
C ALA A 151 14.79 -2.30 6.72
N LEU A 152 14.82 -3.50 7.31
CA LEU A 152 15.94 -4.44 7.19
C LEU A 152 16.14 -4.93 5.75
N GLU A 153 15.05 -5.19 5.03
CA GLU A 153 15.07 -5.52 3.59
C GLU A 153 15.36 -4.30 2.70
N LYS A 154 15.48 -3.10 3.31
CA LYS A 154 15.66 -1.83 2.59
C LYS A 154 14.61 -1.60 1.51
N THR A 155 13.39 -2.09 1.74
CA THR A 155 12.26 -1.90 0.83
C THR A 155 12.08 -0.42 0.54
N PRO A 156 12.17 0.03 -0.73
CA PRO A 156 11.94 1.44 -1.06
C PRO A 156 10.50 1.84 -0.78
N ILE A 157 10.32 2.98 -0.09
CA ILE A 157 8.99 3.49 0.28
C ILE A 157 8.89 4.95 -0.14
N MET A 158 7.80 5.28 -0.84
CA MET A 158 7.46 6.67 -1.18
C MET A 158 5.99 6.95 -0.92
N HIS A 159 5.72 7.96 -0.10
CA HIS A 159 4.37 8.47 0.11
C HIS A 159 4.22 9.88 -0.46
N ILE A 160 3.01 10.20 -0.89
CA ILE A 160 2.53 11.57 -1.08
C ILE A 160 1.41 11.82 -0.06
N HIS A 161 1.46 12.95 0.65
CA HIS A 161 0.53 13.22 1.76
C HIS A 161 0.32 14.72 1.93
N GLY A 162 -0.91 15.16 2.21
CA GLY A 162 -1.24 16.55 2.43
C GLY A 162 -0.97 17.01 3.87
N ASP A 163 -0.49 18.23 4.03
CA ASP A 163 -0.27 18.83 5.35
C ASP A 163 -1.56 19.26 6.06
N LYS A 164 -2.68 19.33 5.31
CA LYS A 164 -4.02 19.65 5.84
C LYS A 164 -4.94 18.43 5.94
N ASP A 165 -4.39 17.22 5.87
CA ASP A 165 -5.19 16.02 6.02
C ASP A 165 -5.64 15.84 7.49
N SER A 166 -6.92 16.14 7.75
CA SER A 166 -7.55 16.01 9.08
C SER A 166 -8.22 14.64 9.29
N VAL A 167 -8.37 13.84 8.25
CA VAL A 167 -8.96 12.49 8.34
C VAL A 167 -7.88 11.45 8.64
N VAL A 168 -6.78 11.53 7.90
CA VAL A 168 -5.58 10.73 8.09
C VAL A 168 -4.39 11.69 8.29
N PRO A 169 -4.18 12.21 9.52
CA PRO A 169 -3.14 13.19 9.75
C PRO A 169 -1.76 12.69 9.34
N LEU A 170 -0.97 13.57 8.70
CA LEU A 170 0.37 13.28 8.18
C LEU A 170 1.29 12.70 9.26
N GLU A 171 1.36 13.39 10.42
CA GLU A 171 2.33 13.10 11.47
C GLU A 171 2.24 11.68 12.04
N PRO A 172 1.06 11.18 12.50
CA PRO A 172 0.98 9.83 13.05
C PRO A 172 0.95 8.71 12.00
N ASN A 173 0.96 9.04 10.72
CA ASN A 173 0.92 8.09 9.61
C ASN A 173 2.20 8.15 8.77
N SER A 174 2.21 8.85 7.64
CA SER A 174 3.34 8.85 6.70
C SER A 174 4.63 9.37 7.32
N GLN A 175 4.57 10.45 8.11
CA GLN A 175 5.77 11.01 8.73
C GLN A 175 6.37 10.06 9.76
N LEU A 176 5.54 9.51 10.65
CA LEU A 176 6.00 8.54 11.66
C LEU A 176 6.57 7.28 11.01
N LEU A 177 5.94 6.78 9.92
CA LEU A 177 6.43 5.62 9.19
C LEU A 177 7.81 5.89 8.60
N VAL A 178 7.98 7.00 7.89
CA VAL A 178 9.26 7.40 7.29
C VAL A 178 10.35 7.52 8.36
N ASN A 179 10.05 8.17 9.48
CA ASN A 179 10.98 8.32 10.59
C ASN A 179 11.41 6.95 11.15
N ARG A 180 10.48 6.04 11.38
CA ARG A 180 10.78 4.69 11.91
C ARG A 180 11.63 3.85 10.95
N ILE A 181 11.28 3.86 9.65
CA ILE A 181 12.05 3.14 8.63
C ILE A 181 13.47 3.68 8.53
N ASN A 182 13.64 5.00 8.46
CA ASN A 182 14.95 5.64 8.29
C ASN A 182 15.81 5.55 9.56
N ALA A 183 15.21 5.54 10.75
CA ALA A 183 15.93 5.28 12.00
C ALA A 183 16.59 3.89 12.05
N LEU A 184 16.09 2.95 11.26
CA LEU A 184 16.64 1.60 11.06
C LEU A 184 17.51 1.49 9.80
N SER A 185 17.98 2.61 9.25
CA SER A 185 18.75 2.68 8.00
C SER A 185 18.01 2.12 6.79
N GLY A 186 16.67 2.15 6.80
CA GLY A 186 15.84 1.80 5.65
C GLY A 186 15.80 2.92 4.59
N ASN A 187 14.87 2.84 3.65
CA ASN A 187 14.76 3.77 2.52
C ASN A 187 13.31 4.23 2.35
N ALA A 188 12.92 5.28 3.07
CA ALA A 188 11.57 5.82 2.99
C ALA A 188 11.59 7.36 2.85
N LYS A 189 10.65 7.88 2.04
CA LYS A 189 10.42 9.32 1.92
C LYS A 189 8.93 9.63 1.86
N VAL A 190 8.56 10.85 2.26
CA VAL A 190 7.23 11.42 2.04
C VAL A 190 7.38 12.76 1.32
N GLN A 191 6.63 12.93 0.24
CA GLN A 191 6.43 14.21 -0.41
C GLN A 191 5.19 14.85 0.22
N VAL A 192 5.40 15.92 0.95
CA VAL A 192 4.30 16.69 1.56
C VAL A 192 3.73 17.66 0.53
N ILE A 193 2.42 17.60 0.33
CA ILE A 193 1.69 18.47 -0.61
C ILE A 193 0.99 19.56 0.19
N GLU A 194 1.50 20.77 0.07
CA GLU A 194 1.01 21.94 0.81
C GLU A 194 -0.45 22.26 0.48
N GLY A 195 -1.22 22.58 1.51
CA GLY A 195 -2.63 22.97 1.42
C GLY A 195 -3.60 21.84 1.12
N GLN A 196 -3.13 20.61 0.91
CA GLN A 196 -4.00 19.48 0.55
C GLN A 196 -4.45 18.67 1.78
N GLY A 197 -5.70 18.21 1.71
CA GLY A 197 -6.34 17.36 2.71
C GLY A 197 -6.71 15.98 2.16
N HIS A 198 -7.56 15.25 2.90
CA HIS A 198 -8.05 13.92 2.50
C HIS A 198 -9.17 14.02 1.46
N ASN A 199 -8.82 14.23 0.22
CA ASN A 199 -9.76 14.48 -0.87
C ASN A 199 -9.39 13.72 -2.15
N LEU A 200 -10.19 13.88 -3.20
CA LEU A 200 -9.95 13.31 -4.52
C LEU A 200 -9.36 14.36 -5.49
N TRP A 201 -8.46 15.21 -4.98
CA TRP A 201 -7.75 16.15 -5.83
C TRP A 201 -6.95 15.42 -6.91
N GLU A 202 -7.03 15.90 -8.14
CA GLU A 202 -6.42 15.24 -9.30
C GLU A 202 -4.90 15.05 -9.15
N GLY A 203 -4.21 15.99 -8.49
CA GLY A 203 -2.77 15.93 -8.28
C GLY A 203 -2.29 14.69 -7.50
N TRP A 204 -3.16 14.04 -6.72
CA TRP A 204 -2.84 12.76 -6.10
C TRP A 204 -2.62 11.65 -7.13
N PHE A 205 -3.38 11.68 -8.21
CA PHE A 205 -3.42 10.62 -9.21
C PHE A 205 -2.64 10.97 -10.48
N THR A 206 -2.13 12.22 -10.59
CA THR A 206 -1.28 12.69 -11.68
C THR A 206 0.15 13.01 -11.21
N ASN A 207 0.53 12.56 -10.01
CA ASN A 207 1.86 12.77 -9.46
C ASN A 207 2.90 11.96 -10.23
N GLN A 208 3.72 12.67 -11.03
CA GLN A 208 4.72 12.04 -11.90
C GLN A 208 5.83 11.36 -11.10
N GLU A 209 6.26 11.94 -9.97
CA GLU A 209 7.33 11.37 -9.15
C GLU A 209 6.92 10.03 -8.54
N LEU A 210 5.67 9.91 -8.07
CA LEU A 210 5.13 8.65 -7.54
C LEU A 210 4.97 7.61 -8.66
N LEU A 211 4.54 8.03 -9.84
CA LEU A 211 4.42 7.16 -11.02
C LEU A 211 5.79 6.62 -11.43
N ASP A 212 6.79 7.49 -11.57
CA ASP A 212 8.16 7.10 -11.97
C ASP A 212 8.78 6.15 -10.93
N PHE A 213 8.54 6.39 -9.64
CA PHE A 213 8.94 5.50 -8.57
C PHE A 213 8.34 4.10 -8.75
N MET A 214 7.04 4.00 -9.01
CA MET A 214 6.39 2.70 -9.23
C MET A 214 6.91 1.99 -10.48
N ILE A 215 7.03 2.70 -11.61
CA ILE A 215 7.55 2.14 -12.87
C ILE A 215 8.96 1.59 -12.68
N LYS A 216 9.85 2.38 -12.06
CA LYS A 216 11.24 1.99 -11.78
C LYS A 216 11.27 0.66 -11.03
N HIS A 217 10.56 0.58 -9.90
CA HIS A 217 10.66 -0.57 -9.02
C HIS A 217 9.89 -1.81 -9.51
N ALA A 218 8.82 -1.63 -10.31
CA ALA A 218 8.14 -2.75 -10.94
C ALA A 218 9.00 -3.44 -12.02
N ARG A 219 9.86 -2.69 -12.73
CA ARG A 219 10.73 -3.22 -13.79
C ARG A 219 12.04 -3.82 -13.28
N THR A 220 12.56 -3.33 -12.17
CA THR A 220 13.87 -3.78 -11.63
C THR A 220 13.83 -5.18 -11.02
N ASN A 221 12.64 -5.70 -10.74
CA ASN A 221 12.41 -6.97 -10.02
C ASN A 221 11.76 -8.06 -10.90
N GLN A 222 12.03 -8.02 -12.19
CA GLN A 222 11.61 -9.04 -13.15
C GLN A 222 12.52 -10.28 -13.12
#